data_ff12ee00626aeb1ca0082d600156ec0e
#
_entry.id   ff12ee00626aeb1ca0082d600156ec0e
#
_cell.length_a   1.000
_cell.length_b   1.000
_cell.length_c   1.000
_cell.angle_alpha   90.00
_cell.angle_beta   90.00
_cell.angle_gamma   90.00
#
_symmetry.space_group_name_H-M   'P 1'
#
loop_
_entity.id
_entity.type
_entity.pdbx_description
1 polymer ?
#
loop_
_entity_poly.entity_id
_entity_poly.type
_entity_poly.pdbx_seq_one_letter_code
_entity_poly.pdbx_strand_id
1 'polypeptide(L)'
;MVLAGSATNEMWYLPGGKSYIATFIADAGGTNIRNDNQTGSEFITFENLILEAQNAKIWIGCDEKTYSELDAANKNYKLLNAYKNKQIYNRSKRCTTNGGNDFFEYGFVHPDLVLADYLKVIHPELLPNYETIFIDSVR
;
A
#
# COMPACT_ATOMS: atom_id res chain seq x y z
N MET A 1 -9.17 7.99 0.93
CA MET A 1 -9.28 6.68 0.25
C MET A 1 -7.88 6.19 -0.09
N VAL A 2 -7.62 4.93 0.16
CA VAL A 2 -6.31 4.29 0.05
C VAL A 2 -6.40 3.14 -0.94
N LEU A 3 -5.47 3.11 -1.91
CA LEU A 3 -5.22 1.98 -2.79
C LEU A 3 -4.20 1.06 -2.10
N ALA A 4 -4.52 -0.21 -1.98
CA ALA A 4 -3.60 -1.23 -1.49
C ALA A 4 -3.21 -2.21 -2.59
N GLY A 5 -2.09 -2.91 -2.39
CA GLY A 5 -1.63 -3.96 -3.28
C GLY A 5 -0.49 -3.55 -4.22
N SER A 6 -0.14 -4.47 -5.09
CA SER A 6 0.96 -4.34 -6.04
C SER A 6 0.64 -5.01 -7.36
N ALA A 7 1.37 -4.67 -8.41
CA ALA A 7 1.24 -5.31 -9.71
C ALA A 7 2.14 -6.56 -9.79
N THR A 8 1.63 -7.58 -10.45
CA THR A 8 2.39 -8.78 -10.81
C THR A 8 1.97 -9.21 -12.22
N ASN A 9 2.91 -9.28 -13.16
CA ASN A 9 2.63 -9.70 -14.55
C ASN A 9 1.44 -8.97 -15.19
N GLU A 10 1.44 -7.64 -15.16
CA GLU A 10 0.40 -6.75 -15.72
C GLU A 10 -0.97 -6.83 -15.00
N MET A 11 -1.09 -7.67 -14.00
CA MET A 11 -2.28 -7.77 -13.15
C MET A 11 -2.01 -7.13 -11.80
N TRP A 12 -3.04 -6.52 -11.23
CA TRP A 12 -2.98 -5.96 -9.89
C TRP A 12 -3.52 -6.93 -8.86
N TYR A 13 -2.75 -7.19 -7.82
CA TYR A 13 -3.17 -7.94 -6.66
C TYR A 13 -3.87 -7.01 -5.66
N LEU A 14 -5.20 -6.99 -5.71
CA LEU A 14 -6.03 -6.06 -4.94
C LEU A 14 -6.64 -6.75 -3.72
N PRO A 15 -6.29 -6.34 -2.49
CA PRO A 15 -6.89 -6.88 -1.27
C PRO A 15 -8.39 -6.57 -1.18
N GLY A 16 -9.18 -7.57 -0.86
CA GLY A 16 -10.63 -7.44 -0.66
C GLY A 16 -10.99 -6.57 0.54
N GLY A 17 -12.24 -6.13 0.60
CA GLY A 17 -12.74 -5.21 1.61
C GLY A 17 -12.77 -5.74 3.04
N LYS A 18 -12.67 -7.06 3.22
CA LYS A 18 -12.58 -7.74 4.53
C LYS A 18 -11.22 -8.40 4.76
N SER A 19 -10.21 -8.08 3.94
CA SER A 19 -8.85 -8.56 4.15
C SER A 19 -8.20 -7.91 5.38
N TYR A 20 -7.14 -8.53 5.91
CA TYR A 20 -6.39 -7.93 7.03
C TYR A 20 -5.78 -6.56 6.66
N ILE A 21 -5.39 -6.37 5.40
CA ILE A 21 -4.90 -5.07 4.91
C ILE A 21 -6.01 -4.01 4.95
N ALA A 22 -7.23 -4.36 4.51
CA ALA A 22 -8.38 -3.45 4.59
C ALA A 22 -8.72 -3.10 6.05
N THR A 23 -8.54 -4.05 6.97
CA THR A 23 -8.73 -3.82 8.41
C THR A 23 -7.70 -2.81 8.94
N PHE A 24 -6.41 -2.95 8.61
CA PHE A 24 -5.40 -1.95 9.00
C PHE A 24 -5.70 -0.56 8.45
N ILE A 25 -6.15 -0.47 7.19
CA ILE A 25 -6.54 0.81 6.60
C ILE A 25 -7.71 1.44 7.36
N ALA A 26 -8.74 0.65 7.68
CA ALA A 26 -9.91 1.12 8.41
C ALA A 26 -9.56 1.54 9.85
N ASP A 27 -8.80 0.73 10.58
CA ASP A 27 -8.38 1.01 11.96
C ASP A 27 -7.45 2.24 12.04
N ALA A 28 -6.70 2.50 10.96
CA ALA A 28 -5.92 3.72 10.82
C ALA A 28 -6.73 4.94 10.35
N GLY A 29 -8.07 4.85 10.30
CA GLY A 29 -8.95 5.94 9.88
C GLY A 29 -9.01 6.18 8.37
N GLY A 30 -8.49 5.27 7.56
CA GLY A 30 -8.58 5.31 6.10
C GLY A 30 -9.81 4.60 5.55
N THR A 31 -9.98 4.70 4.24
CA THR A 31 -11.02 3.95 3.51
C THR A 31 -10.34 3.19 2.39
N ASN A 32 -10.44 1.86 2.39
CA ASN A 32 -9.97 1.04 1.28
C ASN A 32 -10.81 1.29 0.03
N ILE A 33 -10.20 1.20 -1.16
CA ILE A 33 -10.96 1.35 -2.42
C ILE A 33 -12.00 0.25 -2.60
N ARG A 34 -11.73 -0.97 -2.12
CA ARG A 34 -12.69 -2.08 -2.08
C ARG A 34 -13.50 -2.05 -0.80
N ASN A 35 -14.83 -2.20 -0.97
CA ASN A 35 -15.79 -2.31 0.13
C ASN A 35 -16.71 -3.53 -0.09
N ASP A 36 -16.12 -4.64 -0.49
CA ASP A 36 -16.78 -5.93 -0.65
C ASP A 36 -16.62 -6.80 0.61
N ASN A 37 -17.18 -8.01 0.58
CA ASN A 37 -17.07 -8.98 1.68
C ASN A 37 -15.92 -10.00 1.48
N GLN A 38 -15.02 -9.77 0.52
CA GLN A 38 -13.90 -10.67 0.25
C GLN A 38 -12.83 -10.53 1.33
N THR A 39 -12.40 -11.65 1.88
CA THR A 39 -11.29 -11.73 2.85
C THR A 39 -9.95 -11.95 2.18
N GLY A 40 -9.94 -12.49 0.97
CA GLY A 40 -8.75 -12.70 0.16
C GLY A 40 -8.43 -11.50 -0.73
N SER A 41 -7.71 -11.76 -1.79
CA SER A 41 -7.37 -10.76 -2.80
C SER A 41 -7.76 -11.24 -4.19
N GLU A 42 -7.97 -10.30 -5.07
CA GLU A 42 -8.36 -10.53 -6.46
C GLU A 42 -7.29 -9.99 -7.41
N PHE A 43 -7.06 -10.66 -8.52
CA PHE A 43 -6.27 -10.12 -9.62
C PHE A 43 -7.19 -9.39 -10.58
N ILE A 44 -6.92 -8.11 -10.82
CA ILE A 44 -7.64 -7.30 -11.78
C ILE A 44 -6.66 -6.66 -12.78
N THR A 45 -7.16 -6.32 -13.97
CA THR A 45 -6.36 -5.59 -14.95
C THR A 45 -6.11 -4.15 -14.48
N PHE A 46 -5.06 -3.54 -15.01
CA PHE A 46 -4.74 -2.15 -14.63
C PHE A 46 -5.82 -1.17 -15.10
N GLU A 47 -6.49 -1.44 -16.23
CA GLU A 47 -7.60 -0.62 -16.72
C GLU A 47 -8.77 -0.60 -15.73
N ASN A 48 -9.14 -1.76 -15.18
CA ASN A 48 -10.17 -1.85 -14.16
C ASN A 48 -9.74 -1.17 -12.86
N LEU A 49 -8.47 -1.35 -12.48
CA LEU A 49 -7.91 -0.69 -11.30
C LEU A 49 -8.03 0.83 -11.38
N ILE A 50 -7.69 1.44 -12.53
CA ILE A 50 -7.77 2.91 -12.69
C ILE A 50 -9.19 3.41 -12.41
N LEU A 51 -10.20 2.70 -12.88
CA LEU A 51 -11.59 3.08 -12.65
C LEU A 51 -11.97 3.05 -11.16
N GLU A 52 -11.51 2.03 -10.44
CA GLU A 52 -11.77 1.90 -9.00
C GLU A 52 -10.92 2.86 -8.15
N ALA A 53 -9.68 3.10 -8.56
CA ALA A 53 -8.69 3.87 -7.81
C ALA A 53 -8.74 5.40 -8.08
N GLN A 54 -9.70 5.90 -8.85
CA GLN A 54 -9.78 7.32 -9.24
C GLN A 54 -9.70 8.28 -8.04
N ASN A 55 -10.29 7.91 -6.89
CA ASN A 55 -10.33 8.74 -5.69
C ASN A 55 -9.27 8.38 -4.65
N ALA A 56 -8.42 7.40 -4.93
CA ALA A 56 -7.35 7.00 -4.03
C ALA A 56 -6.21 8.02 -4.07
N LYS A 57 -5.96 8.69 -2.95
CA LYS A 57 -4.89 9.69 -2.81
C LYS A 57 -3.57 9.08 -2.36
N ILE A 58 -3.62 7.90 -1.76
CA ILE A 58 -2.48 7.19 -1.17
C ILE A 58 -2.45 5.78 -1.77
N TRP A 59 -1.28 5.30 -2.11
CA TRP A 59 -1.03 3.91 -2.49
C TRP A 59 -0.03 3.28 -1.52
N ILE A 60 -0.42 2.17 -0.87
CA ILE A 60 0.42 1.42 0.07
C ILE A 60 0.60 0.00 -0.44
N GLY A 61 1.84 -0.44 -0.57
CA GLY A 61 2.19 -1.83 -0.86
C GLY A 61 2.81 -2.06 -2.23
N CYS A 62 3.34 -1.04 -2.89
CA CYS A 62 4.18 -1.26 -4.08
C CYS A 62 5.49 -1.98 -3.70
N ASP A 63 6.13 -2.58 -4.67
CA ASP A 63 7.41 -3.28 -4.49
C ASP A 63 8.61 -2.36 -4.83
N GLU A 64 8.37 -1.32 -5.63
CA GLU A 64 9.37 -0.37 -6.09
C GLU A 64 9.74 0.62 -4.97
N LYS A 65 11.01 1.04 -4.98
CA LYS A 65 11.56 1.99 -4.01
C LYS A 65 11.71 3.40 -4.56
N THR A 66 11.72 3.53 -5.87
CA THR A 66 11.92 4.81 -6.55
C THR A 66 10.87 5.05 -7.64
N TYR A 67 10.60 6.31 -7.95
CA TYR A 67 9.72 6.67 -9.08
C TYR A 67 10.29 6.22 -10.43
N SER A 68 11.61 6.13 -10.56
CA SER A 68 12.24 5.58 -11.76
C SER A 68 11.93 4.10 -11.95
N GLU A 69 11.91 3.33 -10.87
CA GLU A 69 11.52 1.91 -10.91
C GLU A 69 10.03 1.76 -11.23
N LEU A 70 9.16 2.60 -10.64
CA LEU A 70 7.73 2.63 -10.97
C LEU A 70 7.50 2.93 -12.45
N ASP A 71 8.19 3.92 -13.01
CA ASP A 71 8.08 4.29 -14.43
C ASP A 71 8.60 3.16 -15.36
N ALA A 72 9.62 2.44 -14.94
CA ALA A 72 10.14 1.30 -15.67
C ALA A 72 9.19 0.10 -15.61
N ALA A 73 8.52 -0.12 -14.47
CA ALA A 73 7.57 -1.20 -14.30
C ALA A 73 6.28 -0.97 -15.10
N ASN A 74 5.68 0.22 -14.98
CA ASN A 74 4.49 0.57 -15.75
C ASN A 74 4.32 2.09 -15.88
N LYS A 75 4.48 2.61 -17.08
CA LYS A 75 4.32 4.05 -17.38
C LYS A 75 2.92 4.60 -17.04
N ASN A 76 1.92 3.74 -17.00
CA ASN A 76 0.53 4.13 -16.71
C ASN A 76 0.27 4.40 -15.22
N TYR A 77 1.21 4.08 -14.31
CA TYR A 77 1.09 4.48 -12.89
C TYR A 77 0.92 5.99 -12.71
N LYS A 78 1.43 6.79 -13.66
CA LYS A 78 1.23 8.26 -13.70
C LYS A 78 -0.22 8.70 -13.77
N LEU A 79 -1.14 7.80 -14.15
CA LEU A 79 -2.57 8.07 -14.18
C LEU A 79 -3.19 8.05 -12.78
N LEU A 80 -2.58 7.34 -11.84
CA LEU A 80 -3.07 7.25 -10.46
C LEU A 80 -2.89 8.58 -9.72
N ASN A 81 -3.89 8.98 -8.95
CA ASN A 81 -3.81 10.18 -8.11
C ASN A 81 -2.73 10.07 -7.03
N ALA A 82 -2.51 8.89 -6.48
CA ALA A 82 -1.42 8.63 -5.54
C ALA A 82 -0.04 8.93 -6.15
N TYR A 83 0.17 8.60 -7.44
CA TYR A 83 1.40 8.94 -8.16
C TYR A 83 1.56 10.46 -8.33
N LYS A 84 0.51 11.15 -8.79
CA LYS A 84 0.51 12.61 -9.00
C LYS A 84 0.76 13.37 -7.70
N ASN A 85 0.24 12.86 -6.59
CA ASN A 85 0.39 13.45 -5.26
C ASN A 85 1.69 13.04 -4.56
N LYS A 86 2.48 12.14 -5.15
CA LYS A 86 3.68 11.54 -4.56
C LYS A 86 3.41 10.88 -3.19
N GLN A 87 2.28 10.21 -3.07
CA GLN A 87 1.84 9.50 -1.89
C GLN A 87 1.82 7.99 -2.14
N ILE A 88 3.00 7.46 -2.49
CA ILE A 88 3.22 6.03 -2.74
C ILE A 88 4.20 5.49 -1.72
N TYR A 89 3.84 4.35 -1.14
CA TYR A 89 4.58 3.73 -0.05
C TYR A 89 4.79 2.24 -0.31
N ASN A 90 6.02 1.78 -0.14
CA ASN A 90 6.37 0.36 -0.17
C ASN A 90 6.37 -0.23 1.25
N ARG A 91 6.38 -1.56 1.36
CA ARG A 91 6.42 -2.30 2.62
C ARG A 91 7.76 -3.00 2.83
N SER A 92 8.81 -2.47 2.24
CA SER A 92 10.14 -3.09 2.21
C SER A 92 11.21 -2.32 2.98
N LYS A 93 10.82 -1.45 3.91
CA LYS A 93 11.76 -0.67 4.72
C LYS A 93 12.71 -1.58 5.54
N ARG A 94 12.21 -2.70 6.04
CA ARG A 94 12.98 -3.71 6.75
C ARG A 94 12.96 -5.02 5.97
N CYS A 95 13.87 -5.14 5.01
CA CYS A 95 14.13 -6.38 4.30
C CYS A 95 15.50 -6.93 4.70
N THR A 96 15.60 -8.24 4.89
CA THR A 96 16.86 -8.91 5.14
C THR A 96 17.63 -9.13 3.83
N THR A 97 18.94 -9.30 3.93
CA THR A 97 19.81 -9.61 2.78
C THR A 97 19.43 -10.90 2.06
N ASN A 98 18.74 -11.81 2.74
CA ASN A 98 18.29 -13.10 2.23
C ASN A 98 16.86 -13.05 1.63
N GLY A 99 16.28 -11.86 1.46
CA GLY A 99 14.97 -11.67 0.85
C GLY A 99 13.78 -11.77 1.81
N GLY A 100 13.99 -11.96 3.12
CA GLY A 100 12.92 -11.87 4.12
C GLY A 100 12.40 -10.43 4.24
N ASN A 101 11.10 -10.28 4.43
CA ASN A 101 10.47 -8.99 4.64
C ASN A 101 9.77 -8.96 6.01
N ASP A 102 10.31 -8.14 6.90
CA ASP A 102 9.83 -8.03 8.29
C ASP A 102 8.37 -7.56 8.40
N PHE A 103 7.81 -6.91 7.38
CA PHE A 103 6.38 -6.59 7.36
C PHE A 103 5.53 -7.87 7.46
N PHE A 104 5.92 -8.93 6.74
CA PHE A 104 5.19 -10.20 6.73
C PHE A 104 5.63 -11.17 7.84
N GLU A 105 6.81 -10.99 8.41
CA GLU A 105 7.40 -11.86 9.43
C GLU A 105 7.21 -11.25 10.83
N TYR A 106 7.99 -10.24 11.17
CA TYR A 106 7.93 -9.57 12.47
C TYR A 106 6.63 -8.78 12.67
N GLY A 107 6.12 -8.12 11.62
CA GLY A 107 4.86 -7.38 11.66
C GLY A 107 3.64 -8.27 11.91
N PHE A 108 3.68 -9.54 11.49
CA PHE A 108 2.59 -10.47 11.74
C PHE A 108 2.35 -10.72 13.24
N VAL A 109 3.39 -10.73 14.05
CA VAL A 109 3.31 -10.89 15.53
C VAL A 109 3.28 -9.55 16.28
N HIS A 110 3.42 -8.42 15.56
CA HIS A 110 3.35 -7.06 16.09
C HIS A 110 2.37 -6.20 15.28
N PRO A 111 1.09 -6.54 15.27
CA PRO A 111 0.08 -5.80 14.51
C PRO A 111 -0.11 -4.35 14.99
N ASP A 112 0.21 -4.05 16.24
CA ASP A 112 0.24 -2.71 16.81
C ASP A 112 1.26 -1.79 16.11
N LEU A 113 2.44 -2.30 15.80
CA LEU A 113 3.47 -1.56 15.07
C LEU A 113 3.09 -1.37 13.59
N VAL A 114 2.49 -2.38 12.97
CA VAL A 114 1.97 -2.26 11.59
C VAL A 114 0.86 -1.22 11.53
N LEU A 115 -0.07 -1.23 12.50
CA LEU A 115 -1.14 -0.24 12.60
C LEU A 115 -0.59 1.18 12.77
N ALA A 116 0.45 1.36 13.61
CA ALA A 116 1.10 2.65 13.80
C ALA A 116 1.72 3.18 12.49
N ASP A 117 2.33 2.30 11.68
CA ASP A 117 2.85 2.66 10.36
C ASP A 117 1.73 3.12 9.41
N TYR A 118 0.62 2.37 9.34
CA TYR A 118 -0.55 2.77 8.55
C TYR A 118 -1.14 4.10 9.02
N LEU A 119 -1.27 4.30 10.33
CA LEU A 119 -1.76 5.55 10.90
C LEU A 119 -0.83 6.73 10.53
N LYS A 120 0.50 6.52 10.62
CA LYS A 120 1.47 7.55 10.24
C LYS A 120 1.38 7.94 8.76
N VAL A 121 1.15 6.97 7.88
CA VAL A 121 1.02 7.22 6.44
C VAL A 121 -0.29 7.92 6.10
N ILE A 122 -1.40 7.52 6.72
CA ILE A 122 -2.75 8.04 6.41
C ILE A 122 -3.02 9.37 7.12
N HIS A 123 -2.59 9.50 8.38
CA HIS A 123 -2.78 10.65 9.26
C HIS A 123 -1.47 11.06 9.94
N PRO A 124 -0.49 11.60 9.18
CA PRO A 124 0.83 11.93 9.72
C PRO A 124 0.79 12.94 10.87
N GLU A 125 -0.24 13.76 10.93
CA GLU A 125 -0.48 14.75 11.97
C GLU A 125 -0.74 14.14 13.35
N LEU A 126 -1.27 12.91 13.41
CA LEU A 126 -1.56 12.24 14.67
C LEU A 126 -0.32 11.63 15.33
N LEU A 127 0.71 11.36 14.55
CA LEU A 127 1.98 10.76 15.01
C LEU A 127 3.19 11.59 14.52
N PRO A 128 3.33 12.88 14.90
CA PRO A 128 4.31 13.77 14.27
C PRO A 128 5.75 13.29 14.44
N ASN A 129 6.10 12.71 15.59
CA ASN A 129 7.46 12.26 15.92
C ASN A 129 7.70 10.76 15.70
N TYR A 130 6.71 10.04 15.14
CA TYR A 130 6.85 8.62 14.87
C TYR A 130 7.53 8.38 13.54
N GLU A 131 8.53 7.52 13.54
CA GLU A 131 9.16 6.99 12.32
C GLU A 131 8.61 5.60 12.02
N THR A 132 8.17 5.40 10.78
CA THR A 132 7.67 4.10 10.33
C THR A 132 8.74 3.02 10.44
N ILE A 133 8.33 1.81 10.76
CA ILE A 133 9.21 0.65 10.94
C ILE A 133 9.29 -0.19 9.66
N PHE A 134 8.15 -0.46 9.03
CA PHE A 134 8.02 -1.38 7.90
C PHE A 134 7.75 -0.68 6.57
N ILE A 135 7.12 0.51 6.64
CA ILE A 135 6.65 1.25 5.47
C ILE A 135 7.61 2.40 5.19
N ASP A 136 8.00 2.57 3.92
CA ASP A 136 8.82 3.70 3.46
C ASP A 136 8.16 4.38 2.26
N SER A 137 8.41 5.68 2.12
CA SER A 137 7.94 6.42 0.95
C SER A 137 8.79 6.10 -0.27
N VAL A 138 8.15 6.00 -1.42
CA VAL A 138 8.85 5.92 -2.72
C VAL A 138 9.52 7.27 -3.01
N ARG A 139 10.77 7.22 -3.44
CA ARG A 139 11.63 8.41 -3.65
C ARG A 139 11.88 8.71 -5.12
#